data_797b46b4ad527cda0da3b25b8320e17f
#
_entry.id   797b46b4ad527cda0da3b25b8320e17f
#
_cell.length_a   1.000
_cell.length_b   1.000
_cell.length_c   1.000
_cell.angle_alpha   90.00
_cell.angle_beta   90.00
_cell.angle_gamma   90.00
#
_symmetry.space_group_name_H-M   'P 1'
#
loop_
_entity.id
_entity.type
_entity.pdbx_description
1 polymer ?
#
loop_
_entity_poly.entity_id
_entity_poly.type
_entity_poly.pdbx_seq_one_letter_code
_entity_poly.pdbx_strand_id
1 'polypeptide(L)'
;YLSRVFQDPKMGTAPRMTVAENLLIAKFRGERRGLFPRRLNHYKEEFQATIDKIGNGLEKHLDTAIEFLSGGQRQALSLLMATLKRPELLLLDEHTAALDPKTSVALMELTDDFVQKDRLTALMITHHMEDALKYGNRLIVMKDGQIIQDLKQEEKAQMTISDYYSLFE
;
A
#
# COMPACT_ATOMS: atom_id res chain seq x y z
N TYR A 1 7.77 4.38 -13.92
CA TYR A 1 7.62 4.94 -12.57
C TYR A 1 7.31 3.81 -11.57
N LEU A 2 8.17 3.63 -10.56
CA LEU A 2 8.06 2.60 -9.53
C LEU A 2 7.61 3.25 -8.22
N SER A 3 6.65 2.64 -7.54
CA SER A 3 6.24 3.00 -6.19
C SER A 3 6.44 1.84 -5.22
N ARG A 4 6.74 2.14 -3.96
CA ARG A 4 6.89 1.14 -2.90
C ARG A 4 6.13 1.58 -1.65
N VAL A 5 5.40 0.65 -1.06
CA VAL A 5 4.85 0.74 0.29
C VAL A 5 5.72 -0.11 1.19
N PHE A 6 6.27 0.51 2.23
CA PHE A 6 7.18 -0.14 3.17
C PHE A 6 6.41 -0.79 4.31
N GLN A 7 7.02 -1.77 4.94
CA GLN A 7 6.54 -2.39 6.18
C GLN A 7 6.39 -1.34 7.29
N ASP A 8 7.41 -0.48 7.49
CA ASP A 8 7.29 0.68 8.39
C ASP A 8 6.82 1.91 7.59
N PRO A 9 5.60 2.43 7.84
CA PRO A 9 5.06 3.57 7.13
C PRO A 9 5.87 4.87 7.34
N LYS A 10 6.73 4.92 8.36
CA LYS A 10 7.63 6.07 8.57
C LYS A 10 8.65 6.23 7.45
N MET A 11 9.02 5.13 6.78
CA MET A 11 10.00 5.15 5.70
C MET A 11 9.49 5.89 4.45
N GLY A 12 8.19 5.94 4.24
CA GLY A 12 7.57 6.57 3.06
C GLY A 12 6.96 7.95 3.31
N THR A 13 7.00 8.46 4.54
CA THR A 13 6.28 9.67 4.97
C THR A 13 7.18 10.68 5.67
N ALA A 14 6.73 11.94 5.76
CA ALA A 14 7.35 12.99 6.56
C ALA A 14 6.54 13.18 7.85
N PRO A 15 6.95 12.59 8.99
CA PRO A 15 6.10 12.47 10.19
C PRO A 15 5.62 13.79 10.78
N ARG A 16 6.45 14.84 10.71
CA ARG A 16 6.13 16.17 11.24
C ARG A 16 5.26 17.03 10.33
N MET A 17 5.06 16.58 9.09
CA MET A 17 4.20 17.26 8.12
C MET A 17 2.78 16.69 8.21
N THR A 18 1.80 17.51 7.84
CA THR A 18 0.39 17.10 7.80
C THR A 18 0.13 16.06 6.69
N VAL A 19 -1.00 15.40 6.76
CA VAL A 19 -1.50 14.50 5.71
C VAL A 19 -1.54 15.23 4.36
N ALA A 20 -2.12 16.45 4.32
CA ALA A 20 -2.20 17.27 3.11
C ALA A 20 -0.83 17.60 2.52
N GLU A 21 0.16 17.93 3.36
CA GLU A 21 1.52 18.23 2.92
C GLU A 21 2.22 16.99 2.34
N ASN A 22 2.04 15.83 2.97
CA ASN A 22 2.57 14.56 2.45
C ASN A 22 1.95 14.18 1.11
N LEU A 23 0.63 14.33 0.96
CA LEU A 23 -0.06 14.13 -0.31
C LEU A 23 0.44 15.08 -1.39
N LEU A 24 0.71 16.35 -1.02
CA LEU A 24 1.27 17.33 -1.95
C LEU A 24 2.67 16.90 -2.43
N ILE A 25 3.51 16.37 -1.54
CA ILE A 25 4.82 15.84 -1.92
C ILE A 25 4.66 14.65 -2.87
N ALA A 26 3.75 13.73 -2.57
CA ALA A 26 3.48 12.56 -3.41
C ALA A 26 2.96 12.95 -4.80
N LYS A 27 2.01 13.89 -4.88
CA LYS A 27 1.43 14.39 -6.12
C LYS A 27 2.49 14.94 -7.08
N PHE A 28 3.46 15.68 -6.55
CA PHE A 28 4.53 16.29 -7.34
C PHE A 28 5.85 15.51 -7.36
N ARG A 29 5.81 14.22 -7.02
CA ARG A 29 6.98 13.35 -7.05
C ARG A 29 7.53 13.25 -8.49
N GLY A 30 8.84 13.46 -8.64
CA GLY A 30 9.52 13.40 -9.94
C GLY A 30 9.36 14.64 -10.80
N GLU A 31 8.61 15.66 -10.39
CA GLU A 31 8.49 16.92 -11.12
C GLU A 31 9.60 17.91 -10.73
N ARG A 32 10.06 18.69 -11.70
CA ARG A 32 11.04 19.75 -11.43
C ARG A 32 10.45 20.77 -10.48
N ARG A 33 11.17 21.04 -9.40
CA ARG A 33 10.76 22.03 -8.39
C ARG A 33 11.25 23.41 -8.83
N GLY A 34 10.31 24.31 -9.12
CA GLY A 34 10.61 25.75 -9.22
C GLY A 34 10.70 26.40 -7.84
N LEU A 35 11.09 27.66 -7.80
CA LEU A 35 11.13 28.50 -6.58
C LEU A 35 9.75 28.99 -6.13
N PHE A 36 8.67 28.58 -6.79
CA PHE A 36 7.32 29.01 -6.46
C PHE A 36 6.73 28.22 -5.28
N PRO A 37 6.05 28.89 -4.33
CA PRO A 37 5.40 28.24 -3.23
C PRO A 37 4.31 27.29 -3.75
N ARG A 38 4.27 26.05 -3.22
CA ARG A 38 3.20 25.11 -3.51
C ARG A 38 1.93 25.60 -2.82
N ARG A 39 0.89 25.85 -3.60
CA ARG A 39 -0.40 26.34 -3.09
C ARG A 39 -1.19 25.17 -2.48
N LEU A 40 -0.81 24.71 -1.27
CA LEU A 40 -1.45 23.59 -0.59
C LEU A 40 -2.98 23.73 -0.54
N ASN A 41 -3.48 24.92 -0.22
CA ASN A 41 -4.92 25.19 -0.12
C ASN A 41 -5.68 24.92 -1.44
N HIS A 42 -5.01 25.05 -2.58
CA HIS A 42 -5.62 24.75 -3.88
C HIS A 42 -5.91 23.25 -4.07
N TYR A 43 -5.20 22.37 -3.37
CA TYR A 43 -5.33 20.92 -3.50
C TYR A 43 -6.08 20.28 -2.35
N LYS A 44 -6.46 21.02 -1.31
CA LYS A 44 -7.11 20.45 -0.12
C LYS A 44 -8.43 19.76 -0.44
N GLU A 45 -9.26 20.35 -1.29
CA GLU A 45 -10.54 19.73 -1.71
C GLU A 45 -10.33 18.44 -2.48
N GLU A 46 -9.36 18.40 -3.41
CA GLU A 46 -8.99 17.18 -4.14
C GLU A 46 -8.47 16.09 -3.19
N PHE A 47 -7.61 16.47 -2.24
CA PHE A 47 -7.08 15.52 -1.26
C PHE A 47 -8.16 15.01 -0.32
N GLN A 48 -9.07 15.87 0.13
CA GLN A 48 -10.21 15.46 0.95
C GLN A 48 -11.07 14.45 0.20
N ALA A 49 -11.47 14.74 -1.03
CA ALA A 49 -12.26 13.82 -1.86
C ALA A 49 -11.56 12.49 -2.14
N THR A 50 -10.22 12.50 -2.15
CA THR A 50 -9.42 11.28 -2.33
C THR A 50 -9.37 10.45 -1.05
N ILE A 51 -9.19 11.09 0.11
CA ILE A 51 -9.16 10.43 1.42
C ILE A 51 -10.54 9.90 1.80
N ASP A 52 -11.61 10.62 1.49
CA ASP A 52 -13.00 10.21 1.79
C ASP A 52 -13.34 8.84 1.18
N LYS A 53 -12.70 8.47 0.07
CA LYS A 53 -12.88 7.17 -0.58
C LYS A 53 -12.21 6.02 0.18
N ILE A 54 -11.22 6.33 1.00
CA ILE A 54 -10.47 5.33 1.77
C ILE A 54 -11.24 4.94 3.02
N GLY A 55 -11.92 5.91 3.66
CA GLY A 55 -12.49 5.73 4.98
C GLY A 55 -11.41 5.57 6.06
N ASN A 56 -11.59 4.62 6.97
CA ASN A 56 -10.63 4.29 8.06
C ASN A 56 -10.37 5.46 9.04
N GLY A 57 -11.23 6.48 9.05
CA GLY A 57 -11.10 7.66 9.91
C GLY A 57 -10.05 8.67 9.45
N LEU A 58 -9.33 8.41 8.35
CA LEU A 58 -8.30 9.30 7.82
C LEU A 58 -8.89 10.63 7.30
N GLU A 59 -10.15 10.62 6.89
CA GLU A 59 -10.87 11.78 6.36
C GLU A 59 -10.95 12.96 7.33
N LYS A 60 -10.79 12.72 8.63
CA LYS A 60 -10.81 13.74 9.69
C LYS A 60 -9.44 14.35 9.98
N HIS A 61 -8.39 13.85 9.30
CA HIS A 61 -7.00 14.11 9.67
C HIS A 61 -6.19 14.86 8.62
N LEU A 62 -6.84 15.49 7.64
CA LEU A 62 -6.14 16.19 6.53
C LEU A 62 -5.07 17.19 7.01
N ASP A 63 -5.37 17.94 8.06
CA ASP A 63 -4.48 18.94 8.67
C ASP A 63 -3.73 18.42 9.92
N THR A 64 -3.78 17.09 10.18
CA THR A 64 -3.08 16.45 11.29
C THR A 64 -1.68 16.01 10.85
N ALA A 65 -0.66 16.23 11.68
CA ALA A 65 0.67 15.69 11.42
C ALA A 65 0.65 14.15 11.51
N ILE A 66 1.41 13.49 10.63
CA ILE A 66 1.38 12.02 10.49
C ILE A 66 1.76 11.31 11.78
N GLU A 67 2.64 11.89 12.60
CA GLU A 67 3.05 11.30 13.87
C GLU A 67 1.89 11.06 14.85
N PHE A 68 0.77 11.78 14.70
CA PHE A 68 -0.43 11.63 15.54
C PHE A 68 -1.47 10.66 14.95
N LEU A 69 -1.24 10.09 13.77
CA LEU A 69 -2.11 9.09 13.19
C LEU A 69 -1.91 7.71 13.82
N SER A 70 -2.94 6.85 13.78
CA SER A 70 -2.81 5.43 14.10
C SER A 70 -1.90 4.71 13.09
N GLY A 71 -1.42 3.51 13.44
CA GLY A 71 -0.62 2.68 12.54
C GLY A 71 -1.33 2.40 11.21
N GLY A 72 -2.61 1.99 11.28
CA GLY A 72 -3.43 1.71 10.10
C GLY A 72 -3.69 2.95 9.25
N GLN A 73 -3.94 4.11 9.87
CA GLN A 73 -4.11 5.37 9.14
C GLN A 73 -2.83 5.79 8.41
N ARG A 74 -1.67 5.63 9.07
CA ARG A 74 -0.36 5.91 8.42
C ARG A 74 -0.12 4.98 7.24
N GLN A 75 -0.46 3.70 7.38
CA GLN A 75 -0.25 2.73 6.33
C GLN A 75 -1.20 2.96 5.14
N ALA A 76 -2.47 3.27 5.40
CA ALA A 76 -3.44 3.66 4.37
C ALA A 76 -2.98 4.92 3.62
N LEU A 77 -2.45 5.92 4.35
CA LEU A 77 -1.86 7.10 3.73
C LEU A 77 -0.64 6.75 2.87
N SER A 78 0.25 5.86 3.34
CA SER A 78 1.42 5.42 2.58
C SER A 78 1.01 4.75 1.26
N LEU A 79 -0.01 3.88 1.30
CA LEU A 79 -0.59 3.25 0.11
C LEU A 79 -1.17 4.30 -0.84
N LEU A 80 -1.97 5.24 -0.33
CA LEU A 80 -2.52 6.33 -1.13
C LEU A 80 -1.43 7.16 -1.81
N MET A 81 -0.38 7.55 -1.06
CA MET A 81 0.75 8.29 -1.61
C MET A 81 1.49 7.51 -2.70
N ALA A 82 1.57 6.18 -2.58
CA ALA A 82 2.20 5.32 -3.57
C ALA A 82 1.38 5.20 -4.86
N THR A 83 0.05 5.31 -4.77
CA THR A 83 -0.90 5.14 -5.89
C THR A 83 -1.46 6.45 -6.43
N LEU A 84 -1.30 7.58 -5.74
CA LEU A 84 -1.83 8.89 -6.13
C LEU A 84 -1.42 9.30 -7.55
N LYS A 85 -0.20 8.95 -7.94
CA LYS A 85 0.27 8.99 -9.32
C LYS A 85 0.44 7.54 -9.76
N ARG A 86 -0.37 7.08 -10.71
CA ARG A 86 -0.40 5.69 -11.16
C ARG A 86 1.01 5.16 -11.44
N PRO A 87 1.50 4.16 -10.69
CA PRO A 87 2.80 3.56 -10.93
C PRO A 87 2.73 2.52 -12.06
N GLU A 88 3.84 2.27 -12.73
CA GLU A 88 4.02 1.12 -13.65
C GLU A 88 4.18 -0.17 -12.86
N LEU A 89 4.82 -0.09 -11.68
CA LEU A 89 4.99 -1.20 -10.76
C LEU A 89 4.81 -0.72 -9.32
N LEU A 90 3.90 -1.36 -8.59
CA LEU A 90 3.68 -1.16 -7.16
C LEU A 90 4.33 -2.30 -6.38
N LEU A 91 5.28 -1.97 -5.51
CA LEU A 91 5.91 -2.90 -4.59
C LEU A 91 5.27 -2.76 -3.21
N LEU A 92 4.80 -3.87 -2.66
CA LEU A 92 4.16 -3.96 -1.35
C LEU A 92 5.00 -4.88 -0.47
N ASP A 93 5.67 -4.31 0.52
CA ASP A 93 6.63 -5.02 1.36
C ASP A 93 6.04 -5.19 2.77
N GLU A 94 5.43 -6.36 3.00
CA GLU A 94 4.77 -6.73 4.28
C GLU A 94 3.93 -5.60 4.90
N HIS A 95 3.22 -4.87 4.06
CA HIS A 95 2.61 -3.58 4.41
C HIS A 95 1.45 -3.68 5.43
N THR A 96 1.06 -4.89 5.83
CA THR A 96 0.03 -5.15 6.84
C THR A 96 0.58 -5.77 8.13
N ALA A 97 1.85 -6.18 8.16
CA ALA A 97 2.42 -6.99 9.24
C ALA A 97 2.41 -6.33 10.62
N ALA A 98 2.48 -5.00 10.69
CA ALA A 98 2.52 -4.24 11.95
C ALA A 98 1.12 -3.80 12.45
N LEU A 99 0.04 -4.30 11.83
CA LEU A 99 -1.33 -3.89 12.12
C LEU A 99 -2.09 -4.96 12.91
N ASP A 100 -3.12 -4.55 13.63
CA ASP A 100 -4.07 -5.48 14.23
C ASP A 100 -4.87 -6.21 13.12
N PRO A 101 -5.42 -7.41 13.38
CA PRO A 101 -6.05 -8.24 12.36
C PRO A 101 -7.17 -7.54 11.60
N LYS A 102 -8.01 -6.76 12.28
CA LYS A 102 -9.14 -6.06 11.65
C LYS A 102 -8.66 -4.98 10.68
N THR A 103 -7.68 -4.20 11.10
CA THR A 103 -7.09 -3.13 10.29
C THR A 103 -6.30 -3.72 9.11
N SER A 104 -5.61 -4.85 9.33
CA SER A 104 -4.89 -5.58 8.28
C SER A 104 -5.83 -6.02 7.15
N VAL A 105 -6.95 -6.67 7.49
CA VAL A 105 -7.95 -7.09 6.50
C VAL A 105 -8.48 -5.88 5.71
N ALA A 106 -8.89 -4.81 6.39
CA ALA A 106 -9.41 -3.61 5.73
C ALA A 106 -8.37 -2.96 4.79
N LEU A 107 -7.10 -2.95 5.19
CA LEU A 107 -6.02 -2.41 4.35
C LEU A 107 -5.74 -3.31 3.14
N MET A 108 -5.80 -4.64 3.30
CA MET A 108 -5.65 -5.57 2.18
C MET A 108 -6.78 -5.42 1.16
N GLU A 109 -8.03 -5.29 1.60
CA GLU A 109 -9.17 -5.02 0.72
C GLU A 109 -8.99 -3.71 -0.03
N LEU A 110 -8.60 -2.63 0.66
CA LEU A 110 -8.28 -1.34 0.05
C LEU A 110 -7.15 -1.46 -0.99
N THR A 111 -6.12 -2.25 -0.68
CA THR A 111 -4.99 -2.50 -1.59
C THR A 111 -5.46 -3.20 -2.87
N ASP A 112 -6.27 -4.24 -2.73
CA ASP A 112 -6.82 -4.99 -3.87
C ASP A 112 -7.72 -4.08 -4.71
N ASP A 113 -8.57 -3.28 -4.10
CA ASP A 113 -9.41 -2.30 -4.79
C ASP A 113 -8.58 -1.34 -5.66
N PHE A 114 -7.49 -0.79 -5.14
CA PHE A 114 -6.59 0.07 -5.93
C PHE A 114 -5.93 -0.68 -7.09
N VAL A 115 -5.42 -1.89 -6.81
CA VAL A 115 -4.77 -2.71 -7.84
C VAL A 115 -5.72 -3.05 -8.97
N GLN A 116 -6.95 -3.49 -8.65
CA GLN A 116 -7.95 -3.89 -9.63
C GLN A 116 -8.50 -2.68 -10.41
N LYS A 117 -8.90 -1.64 -9.71
CA LYS A 117 -9.52 -0.46 -10.31
C LYS A 117 -8.61 0.25 -11.29
N ASP A 118 -7.34 0.43 -10.91
CA ASP A 118 -6.36 1.14 -11.72
C ASP A 118 -5.56 0.18 -12.61
N ARG A 119 -5.85 -1.12 -12.57
CA ARG A 119 -5.16 -2.19 -13.31
C ARG A 119 -3.64 -2.08 -13.12
N LEU A 120 -3.21 -2.03 -11.86
CA LEU A 120 -1.80 -1.89 -11.53
C LEU A 120 -1.08 -3.24 -11.67
N THR A 121 0.17 -3.19 -12.10
CA THR A 121 1.09 -4.30 -11.87
C THR A 121 1.62 -4.17 -10.46
N ALA A 122 1.32 -5.16 -9.60
CA ALA A 122 1.74 -5.16 -8.20
C ALA A 122 2.55 -6.41 -7.86
N LEU A 123 3.60 -6.24 -7.07
CA LEU A 123 4.36 -7.32 -6.46
C LEU A 123 4.27 -7.16 -4.95
N MET A 124 3.65 -8.14 -4.28
CA MET A 124 3.46 -8.15 -2.83
C MET A 124 4.34 -9.22 -2.20
N ILE A 125 5.07 -8.84 -1.17
CA ILE A 125 5.75 -9.75 -0.26
C ILE A 125 4.91 -9.85 1.00
N THR A 126 4.59 -11.06 1.42
CA THR A 126 3.85 -11.35 2.65
C THR A 126 4.28 -12.69 3.23
N HIS A 127 4.23 -12.79 4.55
CA HIS A 127 4.34 -14.05 5.27
C HIS A 127 2.97 -14.57 5.74
N HIS A 128 1.89 -13.83 5.47
CA HIS A 128 0.51 -14.24 5.73
C HIS A 128 0.01 -15.12 4.57
N MET A 129 -0.12 -16.41 4.83
CA MET A 129 -0.47 -17.41 3.81
C MET A 129 -1.87 -17.20 3.25
N GLU A 130 -2.83 -16.83 4.09
CA GLU A 130 -4.20 -16.53 3.67
C GLU A 130 -4.22 -15.39 2.64
N ASP A 131 -3.45 -14.32 2.89
CA ASP A 131 -3.33 -13.20 1.95
C ASP A 131 -2.62 -13.62 0.65
N ALA A 132 -1.55 -14.42 0.76
CA ALA A 132 -0.83 -14.93 -0.39
C ALA A 132 -1.72 -15.81 -1.29
N LEU A 133 -2.62 -16.60 -0.71
CA LEU A 133 -3.57 -17.44 -1.47
C LEU A 133 -4.76 -16.64 -2.00
N LYS A 134 -5.25 -15.64 -1.25
CA LYS A 134 -6.44 -14.87 -1.60
C LYS A 134 -6.18 -13.84 -2.71
N TYR A 135 -5.09 -13.07 -2.58
CA TYR A 135 -4.82 -11.89 -3.44
C TYR A 135 -3.82 -12.19 -4.57
N GLY A 136 -3.94 -11.43 -5.67
CA GLY A 136 -3.07 -11.56 -6.83
C GLY A 136 -3.35 -12.80 -7.70
N ASN A 137 -2.83 -12.80 -8.90
CA ASN A 137 -3.05 -13.82 -9.93
C ASN A 137 -1.85 -14.76 -10.17
N ARG A 138 -0.79 -14.63 -9.38
CA ARG A 138 0.40 -15.49 -9.42
C ARG A 138 0.99 -15.56 -8.01
N LEU A 139 1.45 -16.72 -7.61
CA LEU A 139 2.11 -16.97 -6.33
C LEU A 139 3.51 -17.50 -6.58
N ILE A 140 4.50 -16.80 -6.05
CA ILE A 140 5.90 -17.22 -6.07
C ILE A 140 6.29 -17.55 -4.63
N VAL A 141 6.71 -18.79 -4.38
CA VAL A 141 7.19 -19.21 -3.06
C VAL A 141 8.70 -19.28 -3.08
N MET A 142 9.32 -18.64 -2.11
CA MET A 142 10.78 -18.57 -1.96
C MET A 142 11.22 -19.25 -0.66
N LYS A 143 12.28 -20.06 -0.73
CA LYS A 143 12.96 -20.69 0.41
C LYS A 143 14.47 -20.60 0.18
N ASP A 144 15.23 -20.18 1.18
CA ASP A 144 16.70 -20.08 1.13
C ASP A 144 17.25 -19.30 -0.09
N GLY A 145 16.56 -18.23 -0.48
CA GLY A 145 16.94 -17.39 -1.61
C GLY A 145 16.63 -17.99 -2.99
N GLN A 146 15.92 -19.12 -3.05
CA GLN A 146 15.53 -19.78 -4.29
C GLN A 146 14.02 -19.78 -4.46
N ILE A 147 13.56 -19.72 -5.71
CA ILE A 147 12.16 -19.93 -6.05
C ILE A 147 11.92 -21.44 -6.06
N ILE A 148 11.07 -21.91 -5.12
CA ILE A 148 10.69 -23.32 -5.02
C ILE A 148 9.35 -23.64 -5.68
N GLN A 149 8.47 -22.63 -5.82
CA GLN A 149 7.20 -22.74 -6.54
C GLN A 149 6.90 -21.44 -7.28
N ASP A 150 6.28 -21.56 -8.44
CA ASP A 150 5.80 -20.47 -9.28
C ASP A 150 4.45 -20.86 -9.88
N LEU A 151 3.37 -20.46 -9.22
CA LEU A 151 2.00 -20.89 -9.50
C LEU A 151 1.22 -19.78 -10.18
N LYS A 152 0.61 -20.10 -11.32
CA LYS A 152 -0.36 -19.23 -11.97
C LYS A 152 -1.72 -19.31 -11.26
N GLN A 153 -2.63 -18.43 -11.66
CA GLN A 153 -3.95 -18.29 -11.01
C GLN A 153 -4.72 -19.61 -10.88
N GLU A 154 -4.72 -20.44 -11.90
CA GLU A 154 -5.45 -21.72 -11.90
C GLU A 154 -4.84 -22.73 -10.90
N GLU A 155 -3.52 -22.82 -10.85
CA GLU A 155 -2.78 -23.68 -9.93
C GLU A 155 -2.90 -23.19 -8.50
N LYS A 156 -2.76 -21.86 -8.32
CA LYS A 156 -2.94 -21.19 -7.03
C LYS A 156 -4.33 -21.43 -6.44
N ALA A 157 -5.38 -21.38 -7.27
CA ALA A 157 -6.77 -21.60 -6.83
C ALA A 157 -7.05 -23.01 -6.29
N GLN A 158 -6.22 -23.99 -6.65
CA GLN A 158 -6.31 -25.38 -6.16
C GLN A 158 -5.49 -25.61 -4.88
N MET A 159 -4.60 -24.68 -4.53
CA MET A 159 -3.71 -24.81 -3.39
C MET A 159 -4.44 -24.54 -2.07
N THR A 160 -4.29 -25.45 -1.13
CA THR A 160 -4.78 -25.30 0.24
C THR A 160 -3.69 -24.72 1.16
N ILE A 161 -4.09 -24.22 2.32
CA ILE A 161 -3.15 -23.76 3.37
C ILE A 161 -2.24 -24.94 3.80
N SER A 162 -2.75 -26.17 3.86
CA SER A 162 -1.97 -27.36 4.20
C SER A 162 -0.88 -27.65 3.17
N ASP A 163 -1.22 -27.51 1.88
CA ASP A 163 -0.25 -27.72 0.79
C ASP A 163 0.88 -26.68 0.88
N TYR A 164 0.53 -25.44 1.23
CA TYR A 164 1.52 -24.37 1.41
C TYR A 164 2.51 -24.71 2.56
N TYR A 165 2.01 -25.15 3.73
CA TYR A 165 2.88 -25.51 4.85
C TYR A 165 3.84 -26.65 4.51
N SER A 166 3.40 -27.64 3.72
CA SER A 166 4.23 -28.77 3.30
C SER A 166 5.43 -28.38 2.44
N LEU A 167 5.42 -27.16 1.83
CA LEU A 167 6.57 -26.66 1.06
C LEU A 167 7.74 -26.20 1.96
N PHE A 168 7.49 -26.00 3.23
CA PHE A 168 8.51 -25.52 4.18
C PHE A 168 9.01 -26.59 5.15
N GLU A 169 8.38 -27.76 5.15
CA GLU A 169 8.88 -28.96 5.80
C GLU A 169 10.04 -29.59 4.99
#